data_55d73244cf567b81080c916361f6446e
#
_entry.id   55d73244cf567b81080c916361f6446e
#
_cell.length_a   1.000
_cell.length_b   1.000
_cell.length_c   1.000
_cell.angle_alpha   90.00
_cell.angle_beta   90.00
_cell.angle_gamma   90.00
#
_symmetry.space_group_name_H-M   'P 1'
#
loop_
_entity.id
_entity.type
_entity.pdbx_description
1 polymer ?
#
loop_
_entity_poly.entity_id
_entity_poly.type
_entity_poly.pdbx_seq_one_letter_code
_entity_poly.pdbx_strand_id
1 'polypeptide(L)'
;VEKEVIHLKKGFLMPYPVVHVLFFLFCIGAVAIYAITGPLSRRELSFRDARKLLLLAFVGGLCTLFPDIMVVYNIVINRTLEHCSVGSIPTHSLLFSSTAILFGGLVGYAAYREFSKAVHMAIFAESAFLTHLLLDDIAEGGCEYLYPLYSRPISVFSIMDTGFAEAGSLFHYLAASVVSVFCVFIVILMALFALNKFGFDFVYRKEK
;
A
#
# COMPACT_ATOMS: atom_id res chain seq x y z
N VAL A 1 -0.24 -33.80 14.16
CA VAL A 1 0.81 -33.80 13.10
C VAL A 1 0.31 -33.04 11.86
N GLU A 2 -0.92 -33.29 11.41
CA GLU A 2 -1.49 -32.67 10.21
C GLU A 2 -1.80 -31.16 10.39
N LYS A 3 -2.24 -30.73 11.60
CA LYS A 3 -2.47 -29.33 11.94
C LYS A 3 -1.15 -28.51 12.02
N GLU A 4 -0.07 -29.09 12.52
CA GLU A 4 1.24 -28.43 12.58
C GLU A 4 1.85 -28.23 11.18
N VAL A 5 1.65 -29.19 10.28
CA VAL A 5 2.14 -29.09 8.90
C VAL A 5 1.37 -28.01 8.11
N ILE A 6 0.08 -27.81 8.40
CA ILE A 6 -0.75 -26.75 7.79
C ILE A 6 -0.31 -25.36 8.27
N HIS A 7 0.04 -25.20 9.56
CA HIS A 7 0.58 -23.94 10.08
C HIS A 7 1.95 -23.59 9.49
N LEU A 8 2.83 -24.58 9.32
CA LEU A 8 4.14 -24.38 8.68
C LEU A 8 4.01 -24.00 7.20
N LYS A 9 3.02 -24.53 6.47
CA LYS A 9 2.77 -24.14 5.06
C LYS A 9 2.21 -22.73 4.92
N LYS A 10 1.37 -22.25 5.85
CA LYS A 10 0.85 -20.87 5.84
C LYS A 10 1.94 -19.83 6.13
N GLY A 11 2.88 -20.12 7.05
CA GLY A 11 3.97 -19.20 7.39
C GLY A 11 5.02 -19.00 6.29
N PHE A 12 4.99 -19.81 5.20
CA PHE A 12 5.97 -19.71 4.11
C PHE A 12 5.48 -18.90 2.91
N LEU A 13 4.23 -18.45 2.90
CA LEU A 13 3.59 -17.72 1.79
C LEU A 13 3.47 -16.22 2.03
N MET A 14 3.81 -15.73 3.22
CA MET A 14 3.75 -14.28 3.51
C MET A 14 4.89 -13.54 2.82
N PRO A 15 4.60 -12.48 2.06
CA PRO A 15 5.64 -11.61 1.54
C PRO A 15 6.43 -10.99 2.70
N TYR A 16 7.74 -11.09 2.67
CA TYR A 16 8.58 -10.42 3.67
C TYR A 16 8.39 -8.89 3.60
N PRO A 17 8.50 -8.15 4.70
CA PRO A 17 8.37 -6.69 4.72
C PRO A 17 9.19 -5.97 3.64
N VAL A 18 10.36 -6.52 3.29
CA VAL A 18 11.19 -6.02 2.19
C VAL A 18 10.48 -6.11 0.84
N VAL A 19 9.67 -7.15 0.61
CA VAL A 19 8.93 -7.34 -0.66
C VAL A 19 7.85 -6.28 -0.80
N HIS A 20 7.15 -5.90 0.29
CA HIS A 20 6.15 -4.83 0.28
C HIS A 20 6.77 -3.48 -0.07
N VAL A 21 7.90 -3.14 0.56
CA VAL A 21 8.63 -1.90 0.25
C VAL A 21 9.10 -1.89 -1.20
N LEU A 22 9.66 -3.01 -1.69
CA LEU A 22 10.11 -3.12 -3.07
C LEU A 22 8.94 -3.05 -4.05
N PHE A 23 7.81 -3.69 -3.75
CA PHE A 23 6.62 -3.63 -4.59
C PHE A 23 6.06 -2.20 -4.68
N PHE A 24 5.95 -1.51 -3.54
CA PHE A 24 5.58 -0.11 -3.51
C PHE A 24 6.55 0.77 -4.30
N LEU A 25 7.85 0.62 -4.06
CA LEU A 25 8.88 1.39 -4.78
C LEU A 25 8.89 1.07 -6.28
N PHE A 26 8.60 -0.19 -6.66
CA PHE A 26 8.48 -0.56 -8.08
C PHE A 26 7.28 0.11 -8.73
N CYS A 27 6.11 0.05 -8.11
CA CYS A 27 4.89 0.66 -8.64
C CYS A 27 5.02 2.18 -8.76
N ILE A 28 5.52 2.83 -7.71
CA ILE A 28 5.67 4.29 -7.67
C ILE A 28 6.98 4.74 -8.32
N GLY A 29 8.03 3.93 -8.21
CA GLY A 29 9.33 4.20 -8.81
C GLY A 29 9.28 4.23 -10.33
N ALA A 30 8.55 3.32 -10.97
CA ALA A 30 8.37 3.35 -12.41
C ALA A 30 7.73 4.67 -12.87
N VAL A 31 6.73 5.13 -12.12
CA VAL A 31 6.02 6.40 -12.37
C VAL A 31 6.95 7.60 -12.07
N ALA A 32 7.68 7.56 -10.96
CA ALA A 32 8.63 8.61 -10.59
C ALA A 32 9.80 8.69 -11.57
N ILE A 33 10.34 7.57 -12.03
CA ILE A 33 11.39 7.50 -13.05
C ILE A 33 10.90 8.17 -14.33
N TYR A 34 9.68 7.84 -14.78
CA TYR A 34 9.10 8.47 -15.96
C TYR A 34 9.00 9.98 -15.81
N ALA A 35 8.54 10.46 -14.65
CA ALA A 35 8.42 11.90 -14.38
C ALA A 35 9.78 12.62 -14.26
N ILE A 36 10.84 11.90 -13.86
CA ILE A 36 12.18 12.47 -13.64
C ILE A 36 13.07 12.38 -14.88
N THR A 37 12.77 11.48 -15.83
CA THR A 37 13.61 11.29 -17.02
C THR A 37 13.80 12.57 -17.83
N GLY A 38 12.76 13.38 -17.99
CA GLY A 38 12.84 14.68 -18.65
C GLY A 38 13.78 15.66 -17.94
N PRO A 39 13.54 16.01 -16.66
CA PRO A 39 14.42 16.88 -15.87
C PRO A 39 15.83 16.33 -15.69
N LEU A 40 15.99 15.00 -15.57
CA LEU A 40 17.31 14.37 -15.44
C LEU A 40 18.14 14.52 -16.71
N SER A 41 17.54 14.31 -17.88
CA SER A 41 18.22 14.46 -19.18
C SER A 41 18.67 15.90 -19.44
N ARG A 42 17.94 16.88 -18.88
CA ARG A 42 18.27 18.31 -18.97
C ARG A 42 19.23 18.81 -17.88
N ARG A 43 19.65 17.93 -16.94
CA ARG A 43 20.43 18.27 -15.75
C ARG A 43 19.81 19.36 -14.85
N GLU A 44 18.48 19.37 -14.79
CA GLU A 44 17.69 20.37 -14.04
C GLU A 44 17.32 19.92 -12.62
N LEU A 45 17.75 18.72 -12.20
CA LEU A 45 17.47 18.21 -10.85
C LEU A 45 18.21 19.03 -9.80
N SER A 46 17.43 19.69 -8.95
CA SER A 46 17.96 20.48 -7.85
C SER A 46 18.08 19.63 -6.56
N PHE A 47 18.91 20.08 -5.62
CA PHE A 47 18.99 19.48 -4.28
C PHE A 47 17.62 19.46 -3.56
N ARG A 48 16.78 20.47 -3.85
CA ARG A 48 15.40 20.53 -3.33
C ARG A 48 14.56 19.35 -3.82
N ASP A 49 14.71 18.95 -5.08
CA ASP A 49 13.93 17.85 -5.65
C ASP A 49 14.40 16.49 -5.12
N ALA A 50 15.71 16.32 -4.92
CA ALA A 50 16.27 15.15 -4.25
C ALA A 50 15.72 15.01 -2.82
N ARG A 51 15.63 16.09 -2.05
CA ARG A 51 15.05 16.08 -0.70
C ARG A 51 13.57 15.73 -0.70
N LYS A 52 12.79 16.22 -1.67
CA LYS A 52 11.37 15.83 -1.82
C LYS A 52 11.24 14.34 -2.11
N LEU A 53 12.04 13.82 -3.03
CA LEU A 53 12.05 12.39 -3.38
C LEU A 53 12.36 11.52 -2.16
N LEU A 54 13.41 11.88 -1.41
CA LEU A 54 13.79 11.16 -0.20
C LEU A 54 12.65 11.17 0.85
N LEU A 55 11.98 12.32 1.03
CA LEU A 55 10.85 12.42 1.95
C LEU A 55 9.68 11.53 1.50
N LEU A 56 9.34 11.55 0.22
CA LEU A 56 8.28 10.70 -0.34
C LEU A 56 8.64 9.23 -0.22
N ALA A 57 9.87 8.83 -0.57
CA ALA A 57 10.34 7.46 -0.42
C ALA A 57 10.31 7.00 1.05
N PHE A 58 10.69 7.87 1.98
CA PHE A 58 10.62 7.59 3.41
C PHE A 58 9.19 7.41 3.89
N VAL A 59 8.29 8.35 3.60
CA VAL A 59 6.89 8.28 4.01
C VAL A 59 6.21 7.07 3.38
N GLY A 60 6.36 6.86 2.08
CA GLY A 60 5.75 5.74 1.38
C GLY A 60 6.28 4.40 1.87
N GLY A 61 7.61 4.25 1.96
CA GLY A 61 8.23 3.02 2.46
C GLY A 61 7.82 2.69 3.91
N LEU A 62 7.74 3.70 4.78
CA LEU A 62 7.32 3.48 6.17
C LEU A 62 5.83 3.12 6.26
N CYS A 63 4.96 3.82 5.52
CA CYS A 63 3.52 3.54 5.53
C CYS A 63 3.17 2.17 4.92
N THR A 64 3.97 1.71 3.95
CA THR A 64 3.85 0.35 3.43
C THR A 64 4.15 -0.71 4.51
N LEU A 65 4.94 -0.39 5.53
CA LEU A 65 5.26 -1.32 6.63
C LEU A 65 4.30 -1.22 7.81
N PHE A 66 3.36 -0.27 7.81
CA PHE A 66 2.45 -0.07 8.96
C PHE A 66 1.58 -1.29 9.29
N PRO A 67 1.01 -2.04 8.32
CA PRO A 67 0.26 -3.25 8.64
C PRO A 67 1.09 -4.26 9.42
N ASP A 68 2.37 -4.37 9.12
CA ASP A 68 3.32 -5.28 9.74
C ASP A 68 4.05 -4.70 10.96
N ILE A 69 3.67 -3.53 11.45
CA ILE A 69 4.40 -2.85 12.53
C ILE A 69 4.52 -3.71 13.78
N MET A 70 3.55 -4.59 14.02
CA MET A 70 3.55 -5.50 15.17
C MET A 70 4.54 -6.64 15.05
N VAL A 71 5.03 -6.96 13.85
CA VAL A 71 6.12 -7.95 13.66
C VAL A 71 7.34 -7.55 14.49
N VAL A 72 7.73 -6.27 14.42
CA VAL A 72 8.90 -5.76 15.13
C VAL A 72 8.71 -5.90 16.65
N TYR A 73 7.54 -5.51 17.16
CA TYR A 73 7.22 -5.66 18.58
C TYR A 73 7.19 -7.13 18.99
N ASN A 74 6.52 -7.98 18.24
CA ASN A 74 6.37 -9.40 18.55
C ASN A 74 7.70 -10.16 18.46
N ILE A 75 8.58 -9.86 17.51
CA ILE A 75 9.92 -10.45 17.44
C ILE A 75 10.74 -10.06 18.67
N VAL A 76 10.72 -8.78 19.06
CA VAL A 76 11.57 -8.28 20.15
C VAL A 76 11.05 -8.72 21.51
N ILE A 77 9.75 -8.64 21.76
CA ILE A 77 9.15 -8.86 23.08
C ILE A 77 8.65 -10.30 23.24
N ASN A 78 7.88 -10.79 22.27
CA ASN A 78 7.17 -12.07 22.38
C ASN A 78 7.90 -13.23 21.69
N ARG A 79 8.94 -12.95 20.90
CA ARG A 79 9.68 -13.92 20.08
C ARG A 79 8.78 -14.72 19.13
N THR A 80 7.72 -14.11 18.64
CA THR A 80 6.77 -14.65 17.67
C THR A 80 6.80 -13.82 16.40
N LEU A 81 6.33 -14.40 15.28
CA LEU A 81 6.18 -13.70 13.99
C LEU A 81 4.74 -13.22 13.75
N GLU A 82 3.92 -13.21 14.79
CA GLU A 82 2.54 -12.70 14.68
C GLU A 82 2.53 -11.21 14.36
N HIS A 83 1.76 -10.80 13.38
CA HIS A 83 1.77 -9.43 12.86
C HIS A 83 0.39 -8.87 12.53
N CYS A 84 -0.66 -9.70 12.47
CA CYS A 84 -1.95 -9.30 11.89
C CYS A 84 -2.84 -8.46 12.80
N SER A 85 -2.47 -8.18 14.07
CA SER A 85 -3.34 -7.44 14.98
C SER A 85 -2.61 -6.64 16.04
N VAL A 86 -3.24 -5.53 16.46
CA VAL A 86 -2.90 -4.77 17.67
C VAL A 86 -4.06 -4.91 18.65
N GLY A 87 -3.88 -5.79 19.65
CA GLY A 87 -4.99 -6.17 20.51
C GLY A 87 -6.10 -6.87 19.71
N SER A 88 -7.30 -6.29 19.70
CA SER A 88 -8.45 -6.81 18.94
C SER A 88 -8.60 -6.17 17.54
N ILE A 89 -7.75 -5.23 17.17
CA ILE A 89 -7.86 -4.50 15.89
C ILE A 89 -6.92 -5.14 14.88
N PRO A 90 -7.45 -5.69 13.76
CA PRO A 90 -6.61 -6.20 12.69
C PRO A 90 -5.88 -5.05 11.99
N THR A 91 -4.56 -5.21 11.86
CA THR A 91 -3.71 -4.20 11.22
C THR A 91 -3.90 -4.16 9.70
N HIS A 92 -4.36 -5.26 9.11
CA HIS A 92 -4.67 -5.40 7.69
C HIS A 92 -6.12 -4.99 7.37
N SER A 93 -6.53 -3.80 7.84
CA SER A 93 -7.88 -3.25 7.65
C SER A 93 -7.86 -1.79 7.21
N LEU A 94 -8.96 -1.35 6.57
CA LEU A 94 -9.14 0.06 6.21
C LEU A 94 -9.31 0.96 7.44
N LEU A 95 -9.77 0.43 8.57
CA LEU A 95 -9.78 1.18 9.82
C LEU A 95 -8.35 1.51 10.27
N PHE A 96 -7.45 0.53 10.23
CA PHE A 96 -6.07 0.72 10.64
C PHE A 96 -5.28 1.61 9.67
N SER A 97 -5.66 1.67 8.39
CA SER A 97 -5.04 2.53 7.38
C SER A 97 -5.13 4.02 7.73
N SER A 98 -6.12 4.41 8.56
CA SER A 98 -6.22 5.78 9.09
C SER A 98 -4.94 6.24 9.81
N THR A 99 -4.14 5.32 10.36
CA THR A 99 -2.83 5.62 10.96
C THR A 99 -1.83 6.15 9.92
N ALA A 100 -1.85 5.62 8.70
CA ALA A 100 -1.01 6.11 7.61
C ALA A 100 -1.46 7.51 7.14
N ILE A 101 -2.77 7.74 7.06
CA ILE A 101 -3.34 9.09 6.77
C ILE A 101 -2.85 10.10 7.79
N LEU A 102 -2.98 9.80 9.09
CA LEU A 102 -2.55 10.69 10.17
C LEU A 102 -1.03 10.94 10.11
N PHE A 103 -0.24 9.89 9.96
CA PHE A 103 1.21 10.00 9.87
C PHE A 103 1.63 10.84 8.67
N GLY A 104 1.13 10.54 7.47
CA GLY A 104 1.42 11.28 6.25
C GLY A 104 1.02 12.75 6.36
N GLY A 105 -0.16 13.02 6.92
CA GLY A 105 -0.64 14.38 7.16
C GLY A 105 0.25 15.17 8.11
N LEU A 106 0.65 14.57 9.22
CA LEU A 106 1.56 15.20 10.20
C LEU A 106 2.94 15.48 9.59
N VAL A 107 3.53 14.51 8.91
CA VAL A 107 4.84 14.68 8.25
C VAL A 107 4.74 15.74 7.15
N GLY A 108 3.70 15.71 6.34
CA GLY A 108 3.48 16.70 5.28
C GLY A 108 3.32 18.11 5.84
N TYR A 109 2.55 18.28 6.92
CA TYR A 109 2.41 19.57 7.59
C TYR A 109 3.72 20.05 8.22
N ALA A 110 4.43 19.15 8.91
CA ALA A 110 5.71 19.49 9.54
C ALA A 110 6.76 19.93 8.50
N ALA A 111 6.81 19.25 7.34
CA ALA A 111 7.80 19.51 6.28
C ALA A 111 7.50 20.77 5.47
N TYR A 112 6.21 21.06 5.20
CA TYR A 112 5.83 22.10 4.24
C TYR A 112 5.09 23.28 4.88
N ARG A 113 4.53 23.14 6.08
CA ARG A 113 3.70 24.15 6.76
C ARG A 113 2.51 24.63 5.91
N GLU A 114 2.04 23.78 4.99
CA GLU A 114 0.95 24.04 4.06
C GLU A 114 -0.08 22.92 4.16
N PHE A 115 -1.32 23.24 4.49
CA PHE A 115 -2.39 22.24 4.70
C PHE A 115 -2.66 21.42 3.43
N SER A 116 -2.65 22.08 2.26
CA SER A 116 -2.86 21.37 0.99
C SER A 116 -1.80 20.29 0.75
N LYS A 117 -0.52 20.55 1.06
CA LYS A 117 0.54 19.55 0.95
C LYS A 117 0.44 18.46 2.01
N ALA A 118 -0.02 18.80 3.21
CA ALA A 118 -0.31 17.81 4.25
C ALA A 118 -1.37 16.80 3.79
N VAL A 119 -2.49 17.30 3.22
CA VAL A 119 -3.54 16.43 2.68
C VAL A 119 -3.01 15.51 1.56
N HIS A 120 -2.23 16.05 0.63
CA HIS A 120 -1.68 15.23 -0.46
C HIS A 120 -0.67 14.21 0.05
N MET A 121 0.12 14.54 1.08
CA MET A 121 1.02 13.59 1.73
C MET A 121 0.24 12.49 2.47
N ALA A 122 -0.90 12.82 3.08
CA ALA A 122 -1.79 11.84 3.70
C ALA A 122 -2.37 10.88 2.66
N ILE A 123 -2.84 11.39 1.51
CA ILE A 123 -3.35 10.56 0.39
C ILE A 123 -2.24 9.66 -0.16
N PHE A 124 -1.02 10.17 -0.28
CA PHE A 124 0.14 9.38 -0.72
C PHE A 124 0.50 8.27 0.27
N ALA A 125 0.51 8.58 1.56
CA ALA A 125 0.76 7.62 2.63
C ALA A 125 -0.30 6.50 2.65
N GLU A 126 -1.57 6.87 2.47
CA GLU A 126 -2.68 5.93 2.35
C GLU A 126 -2.53 5.03 1.11
N SER A 127 -2.16 5.59 -0.04
CA SER A 127 -1.92 4.77 -1.23
C SER A 127 -0.81 3.75 -1.03
N ALA A 128 0.24 4.10 -0.27
CA ALA A 128 1.32 3.20 0.09
C ALA A 128 0.84 2.07 1.02
N PHE A 129 0.03 2.39 2.02
CA PHE A 129 -0.60 1.40 2.89
C PHE A 129 -1.47 0.42 2.09
N LEU A 130 -2.32 0.94 1.21
CA LEU A 130 -3.21 0.12 0.38
C LEU A 130 -2.45 -0.80 -0.59
N THR A 131 -1.26 -0.41 -1.07
CA THR A 131 -0.43 -1.33 -1.88
C THR A 131 0.02 -2.54 -1.09
N HIS A 132 0.30 -2.39 0.22
CA HIS A 132 0.60 -3.52 1.09
C HIS A 132 -0.59 -4.47 1.19
N LEU A 133 -1.78 -3.96 1.54
CA LEU A 133 -2.98 -4.78 1.64
C LEU A 133 -3.30 -5.54 0.35
N LEU A 134 -3.13 -4.89 -0.81
CA LEU A 134 -3.35 -5.54 -2.10
C LEU A 134 -2.33 -6.67 -2.37
N LEU A 135 -1.08 -6.50 -1.93
CA LEU A 135 -0.07 -7.53 -2.09
C LEU A 135 -0.35 -8.74 -1.20
N ASP A 136 -0.75 -8.51 0.05
CA ASP A 136 -1.15 -9.59 0.96
C ASP A 136 -2.41 -10.30 0.50
N ASP A 137 -3.38 -9.56 -0.04
CA ASP A 137 -4.57 -10.15 -0.62
C ASP A 137 -4.23 -11.12 -1.77
N ILE A 138 -3.27 -10.75 -2.63
CA ILE A 138 -2.79 -11.65 -3.69
C ILE A 138 -2.07 -12.86 -3.10
N ALA A 139 -1.27 -12.66 -2.04
CA ALA A 139 -0.42 -13.70 -1.48
C ALA A 139 -1.18 -14.66 -0.55
N GLU A 140 -2.11 -14.14 0.24
CA GLU A 140 -2.79 -14.86 1.32
C GLU A 140 -4.25 -15.20 1.00
N GLY A 141 -4.81 -14.59 -0.04
CA GLY A 141 -6.19 -14.84 -0.47
C GLY A 141 -7.25 -14.07 0.31
N GLY A 142 -6.88 -12.94 0.94
CA GLY A 142 -7.82 -12.01 1.54
C GLY A 142 -7.34 -11.31 2.80
N CYS A 143 -7.87 -10.10 3.03
CA CYS A 143 -7.63 -9.27 4.20
C CYS A 143 -8.96 -8.87 4.87
N GLU A 144 -8.92 -8.50 6.15
CA GLU A 144 -10.09 -8.01 6.90
C GLU A 144 -10.37 -6.53 6.59
N TYR A 145 -10.48 -6.18 5.30
CA TYR A 145 -10.62 -4.79 4.85
C TYR A 145 -11.70 -4.01 5.58
N LEU A 146 -12.86 -4.63 5.82
CA LEU A 146 -14.06 -3.95 6.29
C LEU A 146 -14.25 -4.02 7.81
N TYR A 147 -13.25 -4.47 8.57
CA TYR A 147 -13.34 -4.44 10.02
C TYR A 147 -13.63 -3.00 10.53
N PRO A 148 -14.51 -2.79 11.53
CA PRO A 148 -15.28 -3.77 12.34
C PRO A 148 -16.62 -4.15 11.73
N LEU A 149 -17.03 -3.59 10.60
CA LEU A 149 -18.34 -3.85 9.98
C LEU A 149 -18.49 -5.30 9.50
N TYR A 150 -17.38 -5.88 9.05
CA TYR A 150 -17.30 -7.25 8.59
C TYR A 150 -15.93 -7.82 8.95
N SER A 151 -15.90 -8.90 9.76
CA SER A 151 -14.68 -9.44 10.37
C SER A 151 -14.15 -10.71 9.67
N ARG A 152 -14.64 -11.02 8.47
CA ARG A 152 -14.07 -12.12 7.69
C ARG A 152 -13.14 -11.57 6.61
N PRO A 153 -12.05 -12.28 6.26
CA PRO A 153 -11.20 -11.88 5.17
C PRO A 153 -11.99 -11.85 3.86
N ILE A 154 -11.76 -10.81 3.06
CA ILE A 154 -12.31 -10.63 1.72
C ILE A 154 -11.13 -10.46 0.79
N SER A 155 -11.12 -11.17 -0.34
CA SER A 155 -10.18 -10.92 -1.41
C SER A 155 -10.82 -10.11 -2.52
N VAL A 156 -10.19 -9.01 -2.91
CA VAL A 156 -10.61 -8.24 -4.11
C VAL A 156 -10.15 -8.93 -5.40
N PHE A 157 -9.17 -9.85 -5.30
CA PHE A 157 -8.67 -10.64 -6.42
C PHE A 157 -9.42 -11.96 -6.59
N SER A 158 -10.02 -12.48 -5.51
CA SER A 158 -10.76 -13.73 -5.52
C SER A 158 -11.98 -13.67 -4.59
N ILE A 159 -12.94 -12.80 -4.92
CA ILE A 159 -14.20 -12.64 -4.16
C ILE A 159 -14.91 -13.99 -3.93
N MET A 160 -14.67 -14.95 -4.80
CA MET A 160 -15.29 -16.27 -4.77
C MET A 160 -14.71 -17.17 -3.67
N ASP A 161 -13.41 -17.08 -3.41
CA ASP A 161 -12.73 -17.95 -2.45
C ASP A 161 -12.99 -17.55 -1.01
N THR A 162 -13.49 -16.34 -0.78
CA THR A 162 -13.80 -15.82 0.56
C THR A 162 -15.23 -16.14 1.04
N GLY A 163 -16.03 -16.80 0.23
CA GLY A 163 -17.44 -17.06 0.51
C GLY A 163 -18.35 -15.82 0.40
N PHE A 164 -17.84 -14.73 -0.17
CA PHE A 164 -18.62 -13.52 -0.41
C PHE A 164 -19.55 -13.68 -1.64
N ALA A 165 -19.19 -14.57 -2.55
CA ALA A 165 -20.01 -14.97 -3.70
C ALA A 165 -19.89 -16.48 -3.95
N GLU A 166 -20.89 -17.07 -4.62
CA GLU A 166 -20.84 -18.50 -4.97
C GLU A 166 -19.74 -18.75 -6.01
N ALA A 167 -18.87 -19.73 -5.68
CA ALA A 167 -17.79 -20.15 -6.56
C ALA A 167 -18.31 -20.80 -7.85
N GLY A 168 -17.63 -20.64 -8.97
CA GLY A 168 -17.77 -21.45 -10.17
C GLY A 168 -18.54 -20.84 -11.33
N SER A 169 -19.06 -19.61 -11.23
CA SER A 169 -19.68 -18.98 -12.40
C SER A 169 -18.70 -18.05 -13.13
N LEU A 170 -18.75 -18.06 -14.47
CA LEU A 170 -17.96 -17.15 -15.32
C LEU A 170 -18.20 -15.68 -14.94
N PHE A 171 -19.42 -15.34 -14.58
CA PHE A 171 -19.79 -13.99 -14.17
C PHE A 171 -19.02 -13.53 -12.92
N HIS A 172 -18.85 -14.40 -11.91
CA HIS A 172 -18.12 -14.08 -10.69
C HIS A 172 -16.62 -13.87 -10.97
N TYR A 173 -16.00 -14.69 -11.84
CA TYR A 173 -14.61 -14.48 -12.26
C TYR A 173 -14.41 -13.13 -12.96
N LEU A 174 -15.31 -12.79 -13.88
CA LEU A 174 -15.26 -11.51 -14.56
C LEU A 174 -15.47 -10.34 -13.58
N ALA A 175 -16.43 -10.46 -12.65
CA ALA A 175 -16.68 -9.46 -11.63
C ALA A 175 -15.46 -9.26 -10.71
N ALA A 176 -14.85 -10.35 -10.22
CA ALA A 176 -13.64 -10.30 -9.41
C ALA A 176 -12.48 -9.63 -10.15
N SER A 177 -12.27 -9.97 -11.43
CA SER A 177 -11.24 -9.35 -12.27
C SER A 177 -11.45 -7.85 -12.44
N VAL A 178 -12.69 -7.42 -12.71
CA VAL A 178 -13.01 -5.99 -12.85
C VAL A 178 -12.80 -5.25 -11.54
N VAL A 179 -13.25 -5.81 -10.41
CA VAL A 179 -13.06 -5.21 -9.08
C VAL A 179 -11.58 -5.08 -8.75
N SER A 180 -10.78 -6.12 -9.03
CA SER A 180 -9.32 -6.12 -8.79
C SER A 180 -8.64 -5.00 -9.57
N VAL A 181 -8.89 -4.94 -10.89
CA VAL A 181 -8.32 -3.88 -11.75
C VAL A 181 -8.75 -2.50 -11.27
N PHE A 182 -10.01 -2.35 -10.87
CA PHE A 182 -10.53 -1.09 -10.37
C PHE A 182 -9.86 -0.66 -9.05
N CYS A 183 -9.67 -1.58 -8.10
CA CYS A 183 -8.97 -1.30 -6.84
C CYS A 183 -7.52 -0.87 -7.08
N VAL A 184 -6.77 -1.62 -7.90
CA VAL A 184 -5.39 -1.26 -8.26
C VAL A 184 -5.34 0.11 -8.95
N PHE A 185 -6.26 0.37 -9.87
CA PHE A 185 -6.34 1.64 -10.58
C PHE A 185 -6.61 2.83 -9.64
N ILE A 186 -7.54 2.67 -8.66
CA ILE A 186 -7.80 3.71 -7.67
C ILE A 186 -6.54 4.01 -6.85
N VAL A 187 -5.82 3.00 -6.36
CA VAL A 187 -4.60 3.18 -5.58
C VAL A 187 -3.53 3.93 -6.39
N ILE A 188 -3.36 3.56 -7.66
CA ILE A 188 -2.45 4.27 -8.57
C ILE A 188 -2.88 5.72 -8.76
N LEU A 189 -4.18 5.97 -9.02
CA LEU A 189 -4.68 7.35 -9.18
C LEU A 189 -4.50 8.20 -7.93
N MET A 190 -4.70 7.63 -6.73
CA MET A 190 -4.44 8.32 -5.46
C MET A 190 -2.98 8.74 -5.36
N ALA A 191 -2.06 7.82 -5.66
CA ALA A 191 -0.63 8.10 -5.64
C ALA A 191 -0.24 9.19 -6.66
N LEU A 192 -0.73 9.08 -7.90
CA LEU A 192 -0.47 10.06 -8.97
C LEU A 192 -1.03 11.44 -8.62
N PHE A 193 -2.26 11.49 -8.11
CA PHE A 193 -2.90 12.73 -7.68
C PHE A 193 -2.08 13.42 -6.59
N ALA A 194 -1.63 12.65 -5.59
CA ALA A 194 -0.80 13.18 -4.53
C ALA A 194 0.56 13.67 -5.05
N LEU A 195 1.23 12.88 -5.89
CA LEU A 195 2.55 13.19 -6.44
C LEU A 195 2.54 14.43 -7.35
N ASN A 196 1.45 14.69 -8.07
CA ASN A 196 1.32 15.90 -8.90
C ASN A 196 1.50 17.18 -8.06
N LYS A 197 0.97 17.20 -6.82
CA LYS A 197 1.16 18.36 -5.92
C LYS A 197 2.61 18.61 -5.54
N PHE A 198 3.45 17.58 -5.60
CA PHE A 198 4.90 17.69 -5.30
C PHE A 198 5.75 17.98 -6.54
N GLY A 199 5.10 18.22 -7.69
CA GLY A 199 5.76 18.63 -8.94
C GLY A 199 6.13 17.46 -9.86
N PHE A 200 5.54 16.28 -9.63
CA PHE A 200 5.63 15.15 -10.56
C PHE A 200 4.52 15.28 -11.58
N ASP A 201 4.85 15.80 -12.77
CA ASP A 201 3.90 16.01 -13.87
C ASP A 201 3.88 14.76 -14.77
N PHE A 202 2.75 14.08 -14.82
CA PHE A 202 2.54 12.86 -15.62
C PHE A 202 1.82 13.15 -16.94
N VAL A 203 1.66 14.42 -17.29
CA VAL A 203 1.02 14.81 -18.55
C VAL A 203 2.02 14.66 -19.68
N TYR A 204 1.66 13.86 -20.68
CA TYR A 204 2.40 13.81 -21.94
C TYR A 204 2.34 15.18 -22.61
N ARG A 205 3.42 15.95 -22.53
CA ARG A 205 3.59 17.17 -23.32
C ARG A 205 4.10 16.78 -24.68
N LYS A 206 3.23 16.89 -25.69
CA LYS A 206 3.67 16.81 -27.07
C LYS A 206 4.66 17.94 -27.29
N GLU A 207 5.92 17.59 -27.54
CA GLU A 207 6.92 18.60 -27.92
C GLU A 207 6.41 19.34 -29.15
N LYS A 208 6.32 20.66 -29.05
CA LYS A 208 5.95 21.54 -30.18
C LYS A 208 7.19 21.79 -31.03
#